data_516e61f3cf639c9b29f84354a3082223
#
_entry.id   516e61f3cf639c9b29f84354a3082223
#
_cell.length_a   1.000
_cell.length_b   1.000
_cell.length_c   1.000
_cell.angle_alpha   90.00
_cell.angle_beta   90.00
_cell.angle_gamma   90.00
#
_symmetry.space_group_name_H-M   'P 1'
#
loop_
_entity.id
_entity.type
_entity.pdbx_description
1 polymer ?
#
loop_
_entity_poly.entity_id
_entity_poly.type
_entity_poly.pdbx_seq_one_letter_code
_entity_poly.pdbx_strand_id
1 'polypeptide(L)' 'MGGIVLVLTVCAIAQPALCEDEHLQFAANSSPAQCAMAAPPYIAQWIGEHPKWTAIRWHCEYPGQNKEI' A
#
# COMPACT_ATOMS: atom_id res chain seq x y z
N MET A 1 -7.63 6.17 16.06
CA MET A 1 -7.34 6.04 15.87
C MET A 1 -6.55 6.06 15.09
N GLY A 2 -6.01 6.14 14.80
CA GLY A 2 -5.07 6.50 13.99
C GLY A 2 -4.32 5.54 13.33
N GLY A 3 -3.35 5.63 12.82
CA GLY A 3 -2.56 4.72 12.05
C GLY A 3 -2.38 5.25 10.67
N ILE A 4 -1.53 4.58 9.94
CA ILE A 4 -1.21 4.97 8.58
C ILE A 4 -1.64 3.82 7.69
N VAL A 5 -2.20 4.15 6.54
CA VAL A 5 -2.58 3.14 5.54
C VAL A 5 -1.60 3.22 4.39
N LEU A 6 -1.01 2.09 4.06
CA LEU A 6 -0.19 1.99 2.87
C LEU A 6 -1.09 1.53 1.72
N VAL A 7 -1.22 2.36 0.72
CA VAL A 7 -2.02 2.02 -0.46
C VAL A 7 -1.09 1.54 -1.55
N LEU A 8 -1.28 0.31 -1.95
CA LEU A 8 -0.42 -0.33 -2.93
C LEU A 8 -1.22 -0.58 -4.19
N THR A 9 -0.84 0.02 -5.29
CA THR A 9 -1.50 -0.21 -6.56
C THR A 9 -0.82 -1.37 -7.27
N VAL A 10 -1.60 -2.39 -7.56
CA VAL A 10 -1.09 -3.60 -8.18
C VAL A 10 -1.87 -3.92 -9.44
N CYS A 11 -1.21 -4.55 -10.38
CA CYS A 11 -1.84 -4.98 -11.62
C CYS A 11 -1.54 -6.45 -11.86
N ALA A 12 -2.49 -7.13 -12.46
CA ALA A 12 -2.30 -8.54 -12.76
C ALA A 12 -1.24 -8.71 -13.85
N ILE A 13 -0.33 -9.63 -13.63
CA ILE A 13 0.73 -9.86 -14.61
C ILE A 13 0.15 -10.35 -15.92
N ALA A 14 -0.80 -11.27 -15.85
CA ALA A 14 -1.40 -11.85 -17.05
C ALA A 14 -2.35 -10.88 -17.75
N GLN A 15 -2.87 -9.88 -17.01
CA GLN A 15 -3.79 -8.90 -17.57
C GLN A 15 -3.40 -7.53 -17.04
N PRO A 16 -2.42 -6.88 -17.65
CA PRO A 16 -1.91 -5.61 -17.11
C PRO A 16 -2.95 -4.51 -16.99
N ALA A 17 -4.06 -4.62 -17.71
CA ALA A 17 -5.12 -3.63 -17.59
C ALA A 17 -5.95 -3.84 -16.33
N LEU A 18 -5.83 -4.98 -15.67
CA LEU A 18 -6.59 -5.25 -14.47
C LEU A 18 -5.76 -4.84 -13.26
N CYS A 19 -6.11 -3.71 -12.68
CA CYS A 19 -5.38 -3.16 -11.54
C CYS A 19 -6.32 -2.85 -10.40
N GLU A 20 -5.78 -2.87 -9.19
CA GLU A 20 -6.56 -2.50 -8.03
C GLU A 20 -5.65 -2.00 -6.93
N ASP A 21 -6.23 -1.31 -5.97
CA ASP A 21 -5.50 -0.79 -4.84
C ASP A 21 -5.72 -1.68 -3.63
N GLU A 22 -4.62 -2.04 -2.98
CA GLU A 22 -4.66 -2.80 -1.74
C GLU A 22 -4.32 -1.87 -0.59
N HIS A 23 -5.03 -2.01 0.50
CA HIS A 23 -4.82 -1.18 1.67
C HIS A 23 -4.21 -2.00 2.79
N LEU A 24 -3.03 -1.63 3.21
CA LEU A 24 -2.31 -2.32 4.27
C LEU A 24 -2.19 -1.37 5.45
N GLN A 25 -2.56 -1.83 6.63
CA GLN A 25 -2.56 -0.98 7.79
C GLN A 25 -1.27 -1.09 8.56
N PHE A 26 -0.76 0.06 8.97
CA PHE A 26 0.43 0.12 9.79
C PHE A 26 0.04 0.41 11.23
N ALA A 27 1.00 0.32 12.11
CA ALA A 27 0.79 0.59 13.51
C ALA A 27 0.31 2.02 13.71
N ALA A 28 -0.46 2.21 14.78
CA ALA A 28 -1.09 3.50 15.03
C ALA A 28 -0.11 4.63 15.23
N ASN A 29 1.10 4.35 15.67
CA ASN A 29 2.07 5.40 15.93
C ASN A 29 2.95 5.74 14.74
N SER A 30 2.73 5.13 13.63
CA SER A 30 3.59 5.38 12.48
C SER A 30 3.39 6.78 11.93
N SER A 31 4.45 7.39 11.48
CA SER A 31 4.37 8.65 10.76
C SER A 31 4.46 8.34 9.26
N PRO A 32 4.11 9.31 8.40
CA PRO A 32 4.27 9.08 6.97
C PRO A 32 5.69 8.72 6.58
N ALA A 33 6.67 9.32 7.24
CA ALA A 33 8.05 8.99 6.94
C ALA A 33 8.37 7.56 7.31
N GLN A 34 7.86 7.10 8.45
CA GLN A 34 8.08 5.71 8.85
C GLN A 34 7.40 4.75 7.92
N CYS A 35 6.21 5.10 7.46
CA CYS A 35 5.51 4.27 6.49
C CYS A 35 6.34 4.13 5.22
N ALA A 36 6.86 5.25 4.73
CA ALA A 36 7.64 5.24 3.50
C ALA A 36 8.91 4.40 3.66
N MET A 37 9.54 4.46 4.83
CA MET A 37 10.74 3.69 5.05
C MET A 37 10.47 2.21 5.24
N ALA A 38 9.32 1.89 5.81
CA ALA A 38 8.98 0.50 6.07
C ALA A 38 8.24 -0.16 4.92
N ALA A 39 7.74 0.62 3.97
CA ALA A 39 6.89 0.07 2.91
C ALA A 39 7.56 -0.99 2.05
N PRO A 40 8.82 -0.84 1.63
CA PRO A 40 9.40 -1.83 0.72
C PRO A 40 9.33 -3.27 1.21
N PRO A 41 9.70 -3.59 2.47
CA PRO A 41 9.56 -4.98 2.90
C PRO A 41 8.11 -5.44 2.98
N TYR A 42 7.18 -4.55 3.32
CA TYR A 42 5.77 -4.93 3.34
C TYR A 42 5.27 -5.22 1.94
N ILE A 43 5.68 -4.40 0.97
CA ILE A 43 5.29 -4.59 -0.41
C ILE A 43 5.88 -5.90 -0.93
N ALA A 44 7.15 -6.15 -0.63
CA ALA A 44 7.80 -7.36 -1.08
C ALA A 44 7.11 -8.61 -0.52
N GLN A 45 6.70 -8.54 0.74
CA GLN A 45 6.00 -9.67 1.34
C GLN A 45 4.65 -9.88 0.68
N TRP A 46 3.92 -8.79 0.42
CA TRP A 46 2.62 -8.91 -0.23
C TRP A 46 2.77 -9.54 -1.62
N ILE A 47 3.74 -9.05 -2.38
CA ILE A 47 3.97 -9.57 -3.73
C ILE A 47 4.37 -11.05 -3.68
N GLY A 48 5.19 -11.42 -2.69
CA GLY A 48 5.58 -12.81 -2.54
C GLY A 48 4.42 -13.73 -2.25
N GLU A 49 3.38 -13.20 -1.59
CA GLU A 49 2.20 -13.98 -1.30
C GLU A 49 1.18 -13.92 -2.44
N HIS A 50 1.38 -13.02 -3.39
CA HIS A 50 0.45 -12.84 -4.51
C HIS A 50 1.25 -12.80 -5.81
N PRO A 51 1.83 -13.94 -6.23
CA PRO A 51 2.76 -13.93 -7.34
C PRO A 51 2.15 -13.57 -8.70
N LYS A 52 0.83 -13.53 -8.78
CA LYS A 52 0.19 -13.16 -10.04
C LYS A 52 0.01 -11.66 -10.19
N TRP A 53 0.46 -10.89 -9.21
CA TRP A 53 0.29 -9.45 -9.20
C TRP A 53 1.65 -8.77 -9.16
N THR A 54 1.73 -7.59 -9.72
CA THR A 54 2.94 -6.81 -9.67
C THR A 54 2.60 -5.43 -9.11
N ALA A 55 3.49 -4.87 -8.31
CA ALA A 55 3.28 -3.57 -7.72
C ALA A 55 3.69 -2.50 -8.71
N ILE A 56 2.77 -1.55 -8.96
CA ILE A 56 3.04 -0.45 -9.88
C ILE A 56 3.50 0.78 -9.13
N ARG A 57 2.83 1.09 -8.03
CA ARG A 57 3.20 2.23 -7.21
C ARG A 57 2.53 2.08 -5.86
N TRP A 58 2.91 2.94 -4.96
CA TRP A 58 2.35 2.91 -3.61
C TRP A 58 2.47 4.29 -3.00
N HIS A 59 1.68 4.53 -1.98
CA HIS A 59 1.80 5.74 -1.20
C HIS A 59 1.21 5.48 0.18
N CYS A 60 1.50 6.37 1.12
CA CYS A 60 1.00 6.26 2.47
C CYS A 60 0.01 7.39 2.71
N GLU A 61 -1.05 7.10 3.42
CA GLU A 61 -2.01 8.13 3.75
C GLU A 61 -2.60 7.92 5.13
N TYR A 62 -3.10 8.98 5.70
CA TYR A 62 -3.78 8.91 6.97
C TYR A 62 -5.23 8.53 6.73
N PRO A 63 -5.77 7.63 7.56
CA PRO A 63 -7.19 7.29 7.45
C PRO A 63 -8.03 8.55 7.65
N GLY A 64 -8.99 8.74 6.79
CA GLY A 64 -9.90 9.84 6.93
C GLY A 64 -9.38 11.18 6.46
N GLN A 65 -8.10 11.23 6.04
CA GLN A 65 -7.57 12.48 5.61
C GLN A 65 -7.88 12.79 4.19
N ASN A 66 -8.20 11.79 3.43
CA ASN A 66 -8.49 12.02 2.04
C ASN A 66 -9.74 12.78 1.84
N LYS A 67 -10.39 13.17 2.92
CA LYS A 67 -11.48 13.83 2.72
C LYS A 67 -11.33 15.07 2.81
N GLU A 68 -10.66 15.65 2.88
CA GLU A 68 -10.46 16.84 2.86
C GLU A 68 -10.73 17.48 1.98
N ILE A 69 -10.76 17.58 1.58
CA ILE A 69 -10.98 18.26 0.70
C ILE A 69 -11.38 18.68 0.34
#